data_c6a20ded2ee10d22ba4cc1db7dad7685
#
_entry.id   c6a20ded2ee10d22ba4cc1db7dad7685
#
_cell.length_a   1.000
_cell.length_b   1.000
_cell.length_c   1.000
_cell.angle_alpha   90.00
_cell.angle_beta   90.00
_cell.angle_gamma   90.00
#
_symmetry.space_group_name_H-M   'P 1'
#
loop_
_entity.id
_entity.type
_entity.pdbx_description
1 polymer ?
#
loop_
_entity_poly.entity_id
_entity_poly.type
_entity_poly.pdbx_seq_one_letter_code
_entity_poly.pdbx_strand_id
1 'polypeptide(L)'
;MVTEKEIWNYLEEVFDPEIPVLTVVDLGVIRSVELIEDKCKVVITPTYSGCPAMKLIEEEIIAKLHEKGISSVSVDLTLSPAWSTDWITESGKQKLLEYGIAPPQDEVDKSVLFAEPPKVPCPQCKSVNTRMVSLFGSTACKSQYQCNDCLEPFDYFKCLK
;
A
#
# COMPACT_ATOMS: atom_id res chain seq x y z
N MET A 1 -0.31 -29.47 -9.51
CA MET A 1 0.45 -28.44 -10.26
C MET A 1 -0.07 -27.07 -9.81
N VAL A 2 0.80 -26.23 -9.33
CA VAL A 2 0.40 -24.88 -8.87
C VAL A 2 0.04 -24.01 -10.07
N THR A 3 -0.98 -23.20 -9.92
CA THR A 3 -1.46 -22.25 -10.93
C THR A 3 -1.12 -20.81 -10.55
N GLU A 4 -1.08 -19.89 -11.52
CA GLU A 4 -0.89 -18.46 -11.24
C GLU A 4 -1.94 -17.91 -10.27
N LYS A 5 -3.19 -18.40 -10.37
CA LYS A 5 -4.26 -18.00 -9.44
C LYS A 5 -3.97 -18.43 -7.99
N GLU A 6 -3.39 -19.60 -7.79
CA GLU A 6 -2.99 -20.04 -6.44
C GLU A 6 -1.83 -19.17 -5.92
N ILE A 7 -0.91 -18.79 -6.79
CA ILE A 7 0.17 -17.87 -6.39
C ILE A 7 -0.41 -16.51 -5.93
N TRP A 8 -1.38 -15.96 -6.65
CA TRP A 8 -2.06 -14.74 -6.21
C TRP A 8 -2.70 -14.91 -4.83
N ASN A 9 -3.35 -16.04 -4.56
CA ASN A 9 -3.92 -16.34 -3.24
C ASN A 9 -2.83 -16.43 -2.14
N TYR A 10 -1.66 -17.00 -2.47
CA TYR A 10 -0.55 -17.06 -1.51
C TYR A 10 0.03 -15.68 -1.21
N LEU A 11 0.05 -14.78 -2.20
CA LEU A 11 0.50 -13.40 -2.02
C LEU A 11 -0.46 -12.57 -1.17
N GLU A 12 -1.74 -12.94 -1.07
CA GLU A 12 -2.68 -12.33 -0.12
C GLU A 12 -2.35 -12.63 1.36
N GLU A 13 -1.43 -13.56 1.62
CA GLU A 13 -0.91 -13.85 2.95
C GLU A 13 0.37 -13.05 3.29
N VAL A 14 0.89 -12.24 2.37
CA VAL A 14 2.08 -11.39 2.57
C VAL A 14 1.63 -9.97 2.90
N PHE A 15 2.01 -9.49 4.08
CA PHE A 15 1.61 -8.17 4.58
C PHE A 15 2.70 -7.13 4.38
N ASP A 16 2.28 -5.88 4.19
CA ASP A 16 3.21 -4.76 4.16
C ASP A 16 3.79 -4.51 5.57
N PRO A 17 5.13 -4.39 5.71
CA PRO A 17 5.74 -4.19 7.02
C PRO A 17 5.48 -2.82 7.63
N GLU A 18 5.18 -1.80 6.83
CA GLU A 18 4.87 -0.44 7.28
C GLU A 18 3.38 -0.26 7.59
N ILE A 19 2.52 -1.05 6.95
CA ILE A 19 1.06 -1.03 7.15
C ILE A 19 0.57 -2.48 7.31
N PRO A 20 0.70 -3.05 8.50
CA PRO A 20 0.54 -4.50 8.72
C PRO A 20 -0.89 -5.05 8.53
N VAL A 21 -1.85 -4.20 8.24
CA VAL A 21 -3.23 -4.60 7.89
C VAL A 21 -3.45 -4.76 6.38
N LEU A 22 -2.52 -4.27 5.56
CA LEU A 22 -2.57 -4.40 4.11
C LEU A 22 -1.67 -5.54 3.64
N THR A 23 -2.20 -6.36 2.75
CA THR A 23 -1.38 -7.31 1.99
C THR A 23 -0.71 -6.60 0.80
N VAL A 24 0.31 -7.20 0.25
CA VAL A 24 0.96 -6.70 -0.97
C VAL A 24 0.01 -6.66 -2.16
N VAL A 25 -1.02 -7.51 -2.15
CA VAL A 25 -2.11 -7.52 -3.15
C VAL A 25 -3.05 -6.34 -2.92
N ASP A 26 -3.50 -6.12 -1.67
CA ASP A 26 -4.36 -4.98 -1.31
C ASP A 26 -3.71 -3.64 -1.68
N LEU A 27 -2.42 -3.53 -1.44
CA LEU A 27 -1.65 -2.31 -1.73
C LEU A 27 -1.43 -2.09 -3.23
N GLY A 28 -1.58 -3.13 -4.04
CA GLY A 28 -1.41 -3.05 -5.49
C GLY A 28 0.05 -2.95 -5.94
N VAL A 29 1.00 -3.42 -5.13
CA VAL A 29 2.43 -3.43 -5.50
C VAL A 29 2.80 -4.59 -6.41
N ILE A 30 2.00 -5.66 -6.46
CA ILE A 30 2.20 -6.77 -7.38
C ILE A 30 1.74 -6.36 -8.78
N ARG A 31 2.63 -6.42 -9.75
CA ARG A 31 2.36 -6.04 -11.15
C ARG A 31 2.00 -7.22 -12.02
N SER A 32 2.75 -8.30 -11.90
CA SER A 32 2.48 -9.54 -12.63
C SER A 32 3.03 -10.73 -11.88
N VAL A 33 2.41 -11.86 -12.16
CA VAL A 33 2.86 -13.18 -11.73
C VAL A 33 2.93 -14.04 -12.98
N GLU A 34 4.07 -14.65 -13.22
CA GLU A 34 4.29 -15.56 -14.34
C GLU A 34 4.79 -16.89 -13.78
N LEU A 35 4.18 -17.98 -14.23
CA LEU A 35 4.61 -19.33 -13.88
C LEU A 35 5.00 -20.07 -15.16
N ILE A 36 6.29 -20.37 -15.30
CA ILE A 36 6.85 -21.11 -16.42
C ILE A 36 7.48 -22.38 -15.88
N GLU A 37 6.87 -23.51 -16.18
CA GLU A 37 7.25 -24.80 -15.58
C GLU A 37 7.20 -24.70 -14.04
N ASP A 38 8.33 -24.90 -13.35
CA ASP A 38 8.45 -24.80 -11.89
C ASP A 38 9.08 -23.47 -11.44
N LYS A 39 9.18 -22.47 -12.33
CA LYS A 39 9.77 -21.16 -12.03
C LYS A 39 8.66 -20.11 -11.91
N CYS A 40 8.59 -19.50 -10.74
CA CYS A 40 7.68 -18.39 -10.50
C CYS A 40 8.45 -17.07 -10.56
N LYS A 41 7.95 -16.16 -11.39
CA LYS A 41 8.45 -14.78 -11.47
C LYS A 41 7.36 -13.83 -11.01
N VAL A 42 7.68 -13.00 -10.03
CA VAL A 42 6.79 -11.94 -9.52
C VAL A 42 7.41 -10.59 -9.84
N VAL A 43 6.66 -9.68 -10.40
CA VAL A 43 7.10 -8.29 -10.64
C VAL A 43 6.38 -7.37 -9.68
N ILE A 44 7.14 -6.53 -9.00
CA ILE A 44 6.62 -5.59 -8.00
C ILE A 44 7.03 -4.15 -8.34
N THR A 45 6.21 -3.20 -7.88
CA THR A 45 6.48 -1.76 -8.02
C THR A 45 6.38 -1.09 -6.64
N PRO A 46 7.41 -0.34 -6.20
CA PRO A 46 7.36 0.37 -4.93
C PRO A 46 6.34 1.50 -4.96
N THR A 47 5.76 1.82 -3.80
CA THR A 47 4.83 2.94 -3.64
C THR A 47 5.52 4.30 -3.86
N TYR A 48 6.80 4.38 -3.59
CA TYR A 48 7.65 5.53 -3.93
C TYR A 48 9.09 5.08 -4.16
N SER A 49 9.84 5.87 -4.91
CA SER A 49 11.24 5.57 -5.22
C SER A 49 12.09 5.54 -3.94
N GLY A 50 12.86 4.48 -3.77
CA GLY A 50 13.72 4.28 -2.60
C GLY A 50 12.99 3.80 -1.34
N CYS A 51 11.78 3.26 -1.46
CA CYS A 51 11.05 2.67 -0.33
C CYS A 51 11.86 1.56 0.35
N PRO A 52 12.24 1.71 1.64
CA PRO A 52 13.06 0.72 2.32
C PRO A 52 12.33 -0.61 2.57
N ALA A 53 11.01 -0.59 2.58
CA ALA A 53 10.19 -1.79 2.78
C ALA A 53 10.28 -2.78 1.61
N MET A 54 10.67 -2.34 0.41
CA MET A 54 10.62 -3.18 -0.79
C MET A 54 11.52 -4.41 -0.70
N LYS A 55 12.70 -4.27 -0.09
CA LYS A 55 13.59 -5.42 0.10
C LYS A 55 12.97 -6.46 1.03
N LEU A 56 12.35 -6.01 2.10
CA LEU A 56 11.67 -6.91 3.03
C LEU A 56 10.45 -7.59 2.38
N ILE A 57 9.68 -6.83 1.60
CA ILE A 57 8.56 -7.38 0.82
C ILE A 57 9.03 -8.44 -0.17
N GLU A 58 10.14 -8.21 -0.86
CA GLU A 58 10.75 -9.20 -1.76
C GLU A 58 11.11 -10.50 -1.01
N GLU A 59 11.80 -10.37 0.13
CA GLU A 59 12.18 -11.50 0.98
C GLU A 59 10.95 -12.27 1.49
N GLU A 60 9.92 -11.58 1.94
CA GLU A 60 8.66 -12.17 2.42
C GLU A 60 7.89 -12.91 1.30
N ILE A 61 7.86 -12.34 0.10
CA ILE A 61 7.26 -13.00 -1.08
C ILE A 61 7.99 -14.30 -1.39
N ILE A 62 9.32 -14.27 -1.45
CA ILE A 62 10.14 -15.45 -1.72
C ILE A 62 9.91 -16.50 -0.63
N ALA A 63 9.98 -16.12 0.63
CA ALA A 63 9.78 -17.02 1.75
C ALA A 63 8.39 -17.68 1.74
N LYS A 64 7.34 -16.89 1.48
CA LYS A 64 5.97 -17.40 1.40
C LYS A 64 5.80 -18.41 0.26
N LEU A 65 6.30 -18.12 -0.91
CA LEU A 65 6.17 -19.01 -2.06
C LEU A 65 7.00 -20.30 -1.89
N HIS A 66 8.16 -20.21 -1.25
CA HIS A 66 8.95 -21.40 -0.86
C HIS A 66 8.18 -22.26 0.17
N GLU A 67 7.55 -21.65 1.17
CA GLU A 67 6.69 -22.35 2.14
C GLU A 67 5.56 -23.12 1.45
N LYS A 68 5.00 -22.56 0.37
CA LYS A 68 3.96 -23.19 -0.44
C LYS A 68 4.48 -24.23 -1.46
N GLY A 69 5.78 -24.52 -1.44
CA GLY A 69 6.38 -25.59 -2.24
C GLY A 69 6.91 -25.16 -3.61
N ILE A 70 6.98 -23.87 -3.89
CA ILE A 70 7.56 -23.36 -5.14
C ILE A 70 9.05 -23.17 -4.94
N SER A 71 9.86 -24.03 -5.54
CA SER A 71 11.31 -24.10 -5.28
C SER A 71 12.11 -23.02 -5.99
N SER A 72 11.63 -22.49 -7.12
CA SER A 72 12.32 -21.47 -7.90
C SER A 72 11.46 -20.22 -7.99
N VAL A 73 11.82 -19.19 -7.23
CA VAL A 73 11.12 -17.90 -7.17
C VAL A 73 12.11 -16.79 -7.49
N SER A 74 11.70 -15.88 -8.38
CA SER A 74 12.40 -14.62 -8.62
C SER A 74 11.42 -13.44 -8.45
N VAL A 75 11.90 -12.37 -7.86
CA VAL A 75 11.15 -11.13 -7.71
C VAL A 75 11.92 -10.02 -8.42
N ASP A 76 11.28 -9.39 -9.38
CA ASP A 76 11.84 -8.28 -10.14
C ASP A 76 11.14 -6.98 -9.75
N LEU A 77 11.90 -5.91 -9.62
CA LEU A 77 11.39 -4.59 -9.34
C LEU A 77 11.25 -3.79 -10.62
N THR A 78 10.08 -3.16 -10.84
CA THR A 78 9.87 -2.20 -11.92
C THR A 78 9.39 -0.86 -11.37
N LEU A 79 9.91 0.22 -11.93
CA LEU A 79 9.50 1.59 -11.59
C LEU A 79 8.55 2.19 -12.63
N SER A 80 8.25 1.45 -13.69
CA SER A 80 7.41 1.93 -14.78
C SER A 80 6.32 0.90 -15.11
N PRO A 81 5.04 1.33 -15.13
CA PRO A 81 4.55 2.63 -14.68
C PRO A 81 4.75 2.85 -13.17
N ALA A 82 4.82 4.10 -12.74
CA ALA A 82 4.91 4.42 -11.31
C ALA A 82 3.66 3.95 -10.57
N TRP A 83 3.84 3.48 -9.33
CA TRP A 83 2.73 3.08 -8.49
C TRP A 83 1.77 4.26 -8.25
N SER A 84 0.49 3.96 -8.22
CA SER A 84 -0.58 4.92 -7.94
C SER A 84 -1.48 4.40 -6.83
N THR A 85 -2.00 5.30 -6.01
CA THR A 85 -3.01 4.98 -5.00
C THR A 85 -4.31 4.40 -5.58
N ASP A 86 -4.54 4.59 -6.89
CA ASP A 86 -5.65 3.96 -7.61
C ASP A 86 -5.53 2.42 -7.67
N TRP A 87 -4.33 1.89 -7.41
CA TRP A 87 -4.07 0.45 -7.41
C TRP A 87 -4.40 -0.23 -6.09
N ILE A 88 -4.66 0.55 -5.03
CA ILE A 88 -5.14 0.01 -3.76
C ILE A 88 -6.54 -0.56 -3.98
N THR A 89 -6.77 -1.80 -3.54
CA THR A 89 -8.09 -2.44 -3.64
C THR A 89 -9.10 -1.76 -2.72
N GLU A 90 -10.39 -1.90 -3.02
CA GLU A 90 -11.44 -1.41 -2.12
C GLU A 90 -11.38 -2.09 -0.74
N SER A 91 -11.03 -3.38 -0.71
CA SER A 91 -10.75 -4.09 0.54
C SER A 91 -9.59 -3.45 1.30
N GLY A 92 -8.52 -3.07 0.60
CA GLY A 92 -7.38 -2.38 1.20
C GLY A 92 -7.75 -1.02 1.78
N LYS A 93 -8.55 -0.24 1.08
CA LYS A 93 -9.06 1.06 1.58
C LYS A 93 -9.90 0.88 2.84
N GLN A 94 -10.76 -0.12 2.87
CA GLN A 94 -11.58 -0.44 4.05
C GLN A 94 -10.73 -0.86 5.24
N LYS A 95 -9.72 -1.69 5.03
CA LYS A 95 -8.76 -2.10 6.07
C LYS A 95 -7.98 -0.92 6.64
N LEU A 96 -7.56 0.02 5.80
CA LEU A 96 -6.94 1.28 6.24
C LEU A 96 -7.85 2.04 7.20
N LEU A 97 -9.10 2.25 6.79
CA LEU A 97 -10.09 2.99 7.56
C LEU A 97 -10.36 2.33 8.93
N GLU A 98 -10.51 1.01 8.95
CA GLU A 98 -10.73 0.24 10.20
C GLU A 98 -9.51 0.29 11.12
N TYR A 99 -8.32 0.37 10.56
CA TYR A 99 -7.08 0.51 11.32
C TYR A 99 -6.85 1.93 11.87
N GLY A 100 -7.63 2.91 11.42
CA GLY A 100 -7.51 4.30 11.83
C GLY A 100 -6.61 5.15 10.93
N ILE A 101 -6.33 4.68 9.73
CA ILE A 101 -5.63 5.44 8.67
C ILE A 101 -6.67 5.91 7.67
N ALA A 102 -6.74 7.22 7.43
CA ALA A 102 -7.62 7.75 6.40
C ALA A 102 -7.10 7.33 5.01
N PRO A 103 -7.95 6.66 4.19
CA PRO A 103 -7.54 6.23 2.86
C PRO A 103 -7.36 7.40 1.90
N PRO A 104 -6.65 7.22 0.76
CA PRO A 104 -6.48 8.26 -0.24
C PRO A 104 -7.82 8.79 -0.75
N GLN A 105 -7.91 10.10 -0.98
CA GLN A 105 -9.08 10.74 -1.57
C GLN A 105 -8.92 10.82 -3.09
N ASP A 106 -10.01 10.61 -3.83
CA ASP A 106 -9.96 10.44 -5.30
C ASP A 106 -9.56 11.70 -6.08
N GLU A 107 -9.75 12.88 -5.50
CA GLU A 107 -9.65 14.14 -6.24
C GLU A 107 -8.44 15.01 -5.90
N VAL A 108 -7.48 14.54 -5.15
CA VAL A 108 -6.46 15.45 -4.68
C VAL A 108 -5.10 15.04 -5.16
N ASP A 109 -4.48 15.85 -6.04
CA ASP A 109 -3.18 16.22 -5.67
C ASP A 109 -2.16 16.62 -6.67
N LYS A 110 -2.58 17.39 -7.59
CA LYS A 110 -1.60 18.19 -8.32
C LYS A 110 -1.30 19.53 -7.64
N SER A 111 -2.02 19.83 -6.58
CA SER A 111 -1.96 21.14 -5.92
C SER A 111 -1.27 21.17 -4.55
N VAL A 112 -0.88 20.03 -4.02
CA VAL A 112 -0.34 19.91 -2.65
C VAL A 112 0.99 20.68 -2.43
N LEU A 113 1.71 20.95 -3.48
CA LEU A 113 2.92 21.77 -3.39
C LEU A 113 2.65 23.27 -3.22
N PHE A 114 1.43 23.74 -3.56
CA PHE A 114 1.12 25.18 -3.60
C PHE A 114 -0.29 25.58 -3.12
N ALA A 115 -1.11 24.61 -2.66
CA ALA A 115 -2.47 24.87 -2.20
C ALA A 115 -2.71 24.41 -0.76
N GLU A 116 -3.90 24.74 -0.23
CA GLU A 116 -4.31 24.25 1.09
C GLU A 116 -4.30 22.72 1.13
N PRO A 117 -3.87 22.12 2.27
CA PRO A 117 -3.93 20.68 2.43
C PRO A 117 -5.34 20.13 2.20
N PRO A 118 -5.49 18.93 1.62
CA PRO A 118 -6.79 18.34 1.38
C PRO A 118 -7.56 18.16 2.69
N LYS A 119 -8.88 18.36 2.64
CA LYS A 119 -9.75 18.01 3.75
C LYS A 119 -9.99 16.51 3.75
N VAL A 120 -9.49 15.84 4.77
CA VAL A 120 -9.56 14.39 4.90
C VAL A 120 -10.55 14.05 6.00
N PRO A 121 -11.58 13.21 5.74
CA PRO A 121 -12.51 12.79 6.77
C PRO A 121 -11.82 12.06 7.93
N CYS A 122 -12.16 12.42 9.15
CA CYS A 122 -11.65 11.73 10.33
C CYS A 122 -12.12 10.26 10.33
N PRO A 123 -11.23 9.28 10.49
CA PRO A 123 -11.63 7.87 10.53
C PRO A 123 -12.50 7.52 11.74
N GLN A 124 -12.45 8.30 12.82
CA GLN A 124 -13.24 8.07 14.03
C GLN A 124 -14.66 8.67 13.94
N CYS A 125 -14.78 9.99 13.78
CA CYS A 125 -16.07 10.67 13.82
C CYS A 125 -16.62 11.08 12.46
N LYS A 126 -15.87 10.81 11.36
CA LYS A 126 -16.24 11.14 9.98
C LYS A 126 -16.33 12.64 9.66
N SER A 127 -15.99 13.50 10.59
CA SER A 127 -15.95 14.95 10.36
C SER A 127 -14.91 15.31 9.30
N VAL A 128 -15.24 16.26 8.45
CA VAL A 128 -14.31 16.85 7.47
C VAL A 128 -13.57 18.08 8.05
N ASN A 129 -13.87 18.45 9.29
CA ASN A 129 -13.20 19.52 10.01
C ASN A 129 -11.87 19.01 10.57
N THR A 130 -10.92 18.80 9.68
CA THR A 130 -9.60 18.24 9.99
C THR A 130 -8.50 19.16 9.50
N ARG A 131 -7.31 19.05 10.10
CA ARG A 131 -6.13 19.82 9.70
C ARG A 131 -4.91 18.93 9.57
N MET A 132 -4.05 19.26 8.63
CA MET A 132 -2.72 18.64 8.54
C MET A 132 -1.82 19.17 9.67
N VAL A 133 -1.21 18.25 10.41
CA VAL A 133 -0.22 18.57 11.45
C VAL A 133 1.19 18.47 10.87
N SER A 134 1.45 17.45 10.05
CA SER A 134 2.73 17.25 9.40
C SER A 134 2.53 16.61 8.02
N LEU A 135 3.32 17.05 7.05
CA LEU A 135 3.35 16.47 5.70
C LEU A 135 3.87 15.03 5.71
N PHE A 136 4.72 14.69 6.69
CA PHE A 136 5.28 13.35 6.87
C PHE A 136 4.83 12.78 8.20
N GLY A 137 4.30 11.55 8.17
CA GLY A 137 3.95 10.77 9.34
C GLY A 137 5.04 9.78 9.72
N SER A 138 4.66 8.61 10.17
CA SER A 138 5.58 7.51 10.51
C SER A 138 6.35 6.97 9.30
N THR A 139 5.82 7.15 8.09
CA THR A 139 6.44 6.80 6.81
C THR A 139 6.25 7.93 5.80
N ALA A 140 7.02 7.94 4.71
CA ALA A 140 6.94 8.97 3.68
C ALA A 140 5.61 8.95 2.90
N CYS A 141 4.92 7.83 2.85
CA CYS A 141 3.62 7.69 2.19
C CYS A 141 2.44 8.21 3.01
N LYS A 142 2.65 8.58 4.27
CA LYS A 142 1.61 9.08 5.18
C LYS A 142 1.87 10.52 5.60
N SER A 143 0.78 11.28 5.78
CA SER A 143 0.76 12.58 6.46
C SER A 143 0.07 12.45 7.81
N GLN A 144 0.38 13.32 8.73
CA GLN A 144 -0.27 13.36 10.04
C GLN A 144 -1.34 14.46 10.07
N TYR A 145 -2.52 14.09 10.50
CA TYR A 145 -3.70 14.94 10.63
C TYR A 145 -4.26 14.93 12.05
N GLN A 146 -5.07 15.92 12.35
CA GLN A 146 -5.87 15.96 13.57
C GLN A 146 -7.29 16.43 13.23
N CYS A 147 -8.26 15.75 13.80
CA CYS A 147 -9.65 16.20 13.78
C CYS A 147 -9.84 17.35 14.77
N ASN A 148 -10.50 18.43 14.33
CA ASN A 148 -10.80 19.56 15.21
C ASN A 148 -12.06 19.33 16.05
N ASP A 149 -12.92 18.38 15.67
CA ASP A 149 -14.17 18.10 16.38
C ASP A 149 -13.99 17.07 17.50
N CYS A 150 -13.41 15.90 17.20
CA CYS A 150 -13.17 14.87 18.24
C CYS A 150 -11.74 14.86 18.79
N LEU A 151 -10.87 15.72 18.25
CA LEU A 151 -9.45 15.88 18.64
C LEU A 151 -8.56 14.66 18.36
N GLU A 152 -9.06 13.63 17.69
CA GLU A 152 -8.31 12.43 17.32
C GLU A 152 -7.17 12.78 16.35
N PRO A 153 -5.92 12.45 16.67
CA PRO A 153 -4.84 12.43 15.71
C PRO A 153 -4.93 11.16 14.84
N PHE A 154 -4.67 11.27 13.56
CA PHE A 154 -4.69 10.12 12.66
C PHE A 154 -3.72 10.29 11.50
N ASP A 155 -3.30 9.17 10.92
CA ASP A 155 -2.52 9.16 9.69
C ASP A 155 -3.44 9.21 8.47
N TYR A 156 -2.98 9.91 7.45
CA TYR A 156 -3.60 9.95 6.12
C TYR A 156 -2.64 9.32 5.11
N PHE A 157 -3.11 8.31 4.39
CA PHE A 157 -2.36 7.74 3.28
C PHE A 157 -2.43 8.72 2.10
N LYS A 158 -1.32 9.39 1.82
CA LYS A 158 -1.25 10.42 0.77
C LYS A 158 -1.59 9.85 -0.60
N CYS A 159 -2.33 10.64 -1.39
CA CYS A 159 -2.55 10.34 -2.78
C CYS A 159 -1.23 10.52 -3.55
N LEU A 160 -0.72 9.44 -4.12
CA LEU A 160 0.48 9.43 -4.97
C LEU A 160 0.06 9.03 -6.38
N LYS A 161 0.09 9.99 -7.30
CA LYS A 161 -0.28 9.80 -8.72
C LYS A 161 0.80 10.35 -9.64
#